data_d6352cb76c66defae33ee8c6141016c2
#
_entry.id   d6352cb76c66defae33ee8c6141016c2
#
_cell.length_a   1.000
_cell.length_b   1.000
_cell.length_c   1.000
_cell.angle_alpha   90.00
_cell.angle_beta   90.00
_cell.angle_gamma   90.00
#
_symmetry.space_group_name_H-M   'P 1'
#
loop_
_entity.id
_entity.type
_entity.pdbx_description
1 polymer ?
#
loop_
_entity_poly.entity_id
_entity_poly.type
_entity_poly.pdbx_seq_one_letter_code
_entity_poly.pdbx_strand_id
1 'polypeptide(L)'
;MTNPQISHKNKTVAACLATVGGGIGLYRFYLAGRRDKWGWLHAASVPLSACIYFSVPGAHLLIGLLPLILSVLAGFLACLIIGTTSDEKWDATYNANSGKQSHSGWPIALLLVFSLALGAGSLIFVIARSFDLFFTGGSYG
;
A
#
# COMPACT_ATOMS: atom_id res chain seq x y z
N MET A 1 5.72 27.57 27.45
CA MET A 1 6.24 26.49 26.59
C MET A 1 5.06 25.88 25.85
N THR A 2 4.86 26.25 24.60
CA THR A 2 3.80 25.68 23.75
C THR A 2 4.20 24.25 23.40
N ASN A 3 3.51 23.29 24.02
CA ASN A 3 3.64 21.89 23.68
C ASN A 3 3.30 21.75 22.17
N PRO A 4 4.19 21.22 21.31
CA PRO A 4 3.86 21.08 19.92
C PRO A 4 2.64 20.13 19.81
N GLN A 5 1.51 20.68 19.40
CA GLN A 5 0.32 19.86 19.18
C GLN A 5 0.64 18.80 18.13
N ILE A 6 0.71 17.54 18.55
CA ILE A 6 0.90 16.41 17.66
C ILE A 6 -0.33 16.37 16.75
N SER A 7 -0.10 16.51 15.45
CA SER A 7 -1.18 16.50 14.46
C SER A 7 -1.94 15.18 14.53
N HIS A 8 -3.26 15.24 14.77
CA HIS A 8 -4.13 14.08 14.79
C HIS A 8 -4.09 13.34 13.44
N LYS A 9 -3.74 12.04 13.46
CA LYS A 9 -3.67 11.20 12.27
C LYS A 9 -5.05 10.61 11.96
N ASN A 10 -5.63 11.03 10.83
CA ASN A 10 -6.93 10.51 10.40
C ASN A 10 -6.79 9.12 9.79
N LYS A 11 -7.48 8.14 10.35
CA LYS A 11 -7.46 6.74 9.95
C LYS A 11 -7.99 6.52 8.52
N THR A 12 -9.08 7.20 8.15
CA THR A 12 -9.65 7.12 6.80
C THR A 12 -8.70 7.68 5.75
N VAL A 13 -8.01 8.79 6.07
CA VAL A 13 -6.96 9.36 5.18
C VAL A 13 -5.79 8.38 5.02
N ALA A 14 -5.34 7.76 6.11
CA ALA A 14 -4.27 6.77 6.05
C ALA A 14 -4.66 5.55 5.19
N ALA A 15 -5.90 5.04 5.33
CA ALA A 15 -6.43 3.94 4.53
C ALA A 15 -6.55 4.34 3.04
N CYS A 16 -7.04 5.54 2.75
CA CYS A 16 -7.12 6.07 1.38
C CYS A 16 -5.72 6.18 0.74
N LEU A 17 -4.75 6.73 1.46
CA LEU A 17 -3.36 6.82 0.99
C LEU A 17 -2.73 5.44 0.76
N ALA A 18 -3.10 4.44 1.56
CA ALA A 18 -2.65 3.06 1.36
C ALA A 18 -3.26 2.44 0.10
N THR A 19 -4.54 2.71 -0.19
CA THR A 19 -5.23 2.20 -1.38
C THR A 19 -4.70 2.85 -2.67
N VAL A 20 -4.61 4.19 -2.70
CA VAL A 20 -4.29 4.96 -3.91
C VAL A 20 -2.77 5.09 -4.11
N GLY A 21 -2.05 5.35 -3.04
CA GLY A 21 -0.60 5.64 -3.05
C GLY A 21 0.25 4.59 -2.35
N GLY A 22 -0.31 3.40 -2.06
CA GLY A 22 0.40 2.32 -1.37
C GLY A 22 1.65 1.85 -2.10
N GLY A 23 1.59 1.82 -3.44
CA GLY A 23 2.73 1.42 -4.28
C GLY A 23 3.98 2.29 -4.12
N ILE A 24 3.83 3.56 -3.76
CA ILE A 24 4.93 4.50 -3.47
C ILE A 24 5.06 4.83 -1.98
N GLY A 25 4.28 4.17 -1.13
CA GLY A 25 4.39 4.29 0.33
C GLY A 25 3.84 5.57 0.93
N LEU A 26 2.89 6.26 0.27
CA LEU A 26 2.35 7.54 0.77
C LEU A 26 1.77 7.42 2.18
N TYR A 27 1.07 6.33 2.50
CA TYR A 27 0.52 6.10 3.83
C TYR A 27 1.62 6.02 4.92
N ARG A 28 2.78 5.44 4.57
CA ARG A 28 3.94 5.34 5.49
C ARG A 28 4.50 6.71 5.81
N PHE A 29 4.68 7.55 4.79
CA PHE A 29 5.15 8.92 4.97
C PHE A 29 4.14 9.77 5.76
N TYR A 30 2.84 9.54 5.57
CA TYR A 30 1.81 10.18 6.36
C TYR A 30 1.87 9.76 7.84
N LEU A 31 2.07 8.47 8.14
CA LEU A 31 2.06 7.93 9.50
C LEU A 31 3.38 8.18 10.25
N ALA A 32 4.50 7.84 9.63
CA ALA A 32 5.82 7.83 10.27
C ALA A 32 6.76 8.95 9.79
N GLY A 33 6.33 9.75 8.82
CA GLY A 33 7.09 10.88 8.28
C GLY A 33 8.16 10.49 7.25
N ARG A 34 8.88 11.48 6.73
CA ARG A 34 9.83 11.33 5.62
C ARG A 34 11.05 10.45 5.93
N ARG A 35 11.33 10.16 7.19
CA ARG A 35 12.46 9.31 7.60
C ARG A 35 12.12 7.82 7.67
N ASP A 36 10.88 7.44 7.34
CA ASP A 36 10.45 6.05 7.40
C ASP A 36 11.12 5.21 6.30
N LYS A 37 11.90 4.22 6.72
CA LYS A 37 12.63 3.33 5.81
C LYS A 37 11.70 2.49 4.94
N TRP A 38 10.56 2.07 5.49
CA TRP A 38 9.56 1.30 4.77
C TRP A 38 8.86 2.12 3.69
N GLY A 39 8.59 3.42 3.95
CA GLY A 39 8.09 4.34 2.94
C GLY A 39 9.05 4.46 1.76
N TRP A 40 10.34 4.60 2.04
CA TRP A 40 11.37 4.66 1.00
C TRP A 40 11.55 3.34 0.25
N LEU A 41 11.37 2.19 0.91
CA LEU A 41 11.37 0.87 0.25
C LEU A 41 10.25 0.77 -0.79
N HIS A 42 9.02 1.22 -0.44
CA HIS A 42 7.92 1.32 -1.39
C HIS A 42 8.25 2.27 -2.55
N ALA A 43 8.76 3.47 -2.25
CA ALA A 43 9.11 4.45 -3.27
C ALA A 43 10.20 3.94 -4.23
N ALA A 44 11.18 3.18 -3.72
CA ALA A 44 12.26 2.59 -4.51
C ALA A 44 11.77 1.50 -5.48
N SER A 45 10.59 0.92 -5.26
CA SER A 45 10.02 -0.08 -6.17
C SER A 45 9.79 0.46 -7.58
N VAL A 46 9.50 1.76 -7.71
CA VAL A 46 9.27 2.42 -9.01
C VAL A 46 10.55 2.45 -9.87
N PRO A 47 11.65 3.11 -9.43
CA PRO A 47 12.88 3.13 -10.22
C PRO A 47 13.48 1.72 -10.39
N LEU A 48 13.34 0.84 -9.39
CA LEU A 48 13.80 -0.53 -9.49
C LEU A 48 13.06 -1.29 -10.59
N SER A 49 11.74 -1.17 -10.66
CA SER A 49 10.93 -1.78 -11.73
C SER A 49 11.32 -1.22 -13.11
N ALA A 50 11.53 0.08 -13.21
CA ALA A 50 11.99 0.71 -14.44
C ALA A 50 13.37 0.17 -14.86
N CYS A 51 14.32 0.10 -13.93
CA CYS A 51 15.64 -0.45 -14.20
C CYS A 51 15.57 -1.90 -14.72
N ILE A 52 14.80 -2.79 -14.08
CA ILE A 52 14.65 -4.17 -14.51
C ILE A 52 14.05 -4.23 -15.92
N TYR A 53 12.97 -3.49 -16.16
CA TYR A 53 12.26 -3.49 -17.43
C TYR A 53 13.14 -3.02 -18.60
N PHE A 54 13.94 -1.97 -18.42
CA PHE A 54 14.81 -1.44 -19.47
C PHE A 54 16.16 -2.16 -19.60
N SER A 55 16.61 -2.87 -18.55
CA SER A 55 17.90 -3.56 -18.56
C SER A 55 17.85 -4.97 -19.18
N VAL A 56 16.65 -5.56 -19.29
CA VAL A 56 16.48 -6.92 -19.83
C VAL A 56 15.62 -6.87 -21.09
N PRO A 57 16.25 -6.74 -22.29
CA PRO A 57 15.51 -6.74 -23.56
C PRO A 57 14.68 -8.01 -23.73
N GLY A 58 13.41 -7.86 -24.05
CA GLY A 58 12.48 -9.00 -24.19
C GLY A 58 11.92 -9.56 -22.87
N ALA A 59 12.27 -8.95 -21.72
CA ALA A 59 11.63 -9.33 -20.46
C ALA A 59 10.12 -9.07 -20.53
N HIS A 60 9.36 -10.08 -20.05
CA HIS A 60 7.92 -9.92 -19.95
C HIS A 60 7.60 -8.78 -18.96
N LEU A 61 6.61 -7.95 -19.31
CA LEU A 61 6.19 -6.76 -18.51
C LEU A 61 5.99 -7.10 -17.03
N LEU A 62 5.38 -8.25 -16.74
CA LEU A 62 5.14 -8.70 -15.36
C LEU A 62 6.46 -8.83 -14.57
N ILE A 63 7.52 -9.37 -15.19
CA ILE A 63 8.83 -9.54 -14.53
C ILE A 63 9.45 -8.18 -14.25
N GLY A 64 9.40 -7.27 -15.22
CA GLY A 64 9.91 -5.91 -15.06
C GLY A 64 9.21 -5.14 -13.96
N LEU A 65 7.89 -5.27 -13.88
CA LEU A 65 7.06 -4.55 -12.90
C LEU A 65 6.93 -5.26 -11.53
N LEU A 66 7.53 -6.43 -11.34
CA LEU A 66 7.35 -7.24 -10.13
C LEU A 66 7.58 -6.45 -8.82
N PRO A 67 8.65 -5.65 -8.65
CA PRO A 67 8.85 -4.87 -7.42
C PRO A 67 7.70 -3.89 -7.15
N LEU A 68 7.21 -3.21 -8.18
CA LEU A 68 6.10 -2.27 -8.08
C LEU A 68 4.79 -2.99 -7.77
N ILE A 69 4.53 -4.13 -8.41
CA ILE A 69 3.35 -4.95 -8.16
C ILE A 69 3.30 -5.41 -6.71
N LEU A 70 4.41 -5.93 -6.17
CA LEU A 70 4.52 -6.33 -4.76
C LEU A 70 4.28 -5.14 -3.82
N SER A 71 4.80 -3.97 -4.16
CA SER A 71 4.60 -2.75 -3.39
C SER A 71 3.13 -2.31 -3.38
N VAL A 72 2.44 -2.38 -4.52
CA VAL A 72 1.00 -2.07 -4.63
C VAL A 72 0.15 -3.06 -3.82
N LEU A 73 0.44 -4.36 -3.93
CA LEU A 73 -0.25 -5.39 -3.14
C LEU A 73 -0.07 -5.18 -1.64
N ALA A 74 1.15 -4.81 -1.21
CA ALA A 74 1.42 -4.44 0.17
C ALA A 74 0.63 -3.19 0.61
N GLY A 75 0.40 -2.23 -0.29
CA GLY A 75 -0.45 -1.07 -0.05
C GLY A 75 -1.91 -1.46 0.18
N PHE A 76 -2.49 -2.35 -0.63
CA PHE A 76 -3.84 -2.87 -0.41
C PHE A 76 -3.94 -3.62 0.92
N LEU A 77 -2.96 -4.46 1.24
CA LEU A 77 -2.91 -5.15 2.53
C LEU A 77 -2.83 -4.15 3.69
N ALA A 78 -2.02 -3.09 3.56
CA ALA A 78 -1.93 -2.04 4.57
C ALA A 78 -3.27 -1.33 4.79
N CYS A 79 -4.04 -1.05 3.72
CA CYS A 79 -5.39 -0.50 3.84
C CYS A 79 -6.30 -1.43 4.66
N LEU A 80 -6.26 -2.74 4.40
CA LEU A 80 -7.04 -3.72 5.16
C LEU A 80 -6.65 -3.72 6.65
N ILE A 81 -5.36 -3.73 6.95
CA ILE A 81 -4.85 -3.68 8.34
C ILE A 81 -5.29 -2.38 9.03
N ILE A 82 -5.11 -1.23 8.38
CA ILE A 82 -5.50 0.08 8.92
C ILE A 82 -7.02 0.12 9.17
N GLY A 83 -7.80 -0.29 8.18
CA GLY A 83 -9.25 -0.19 8.24
C GLY A 83 -9.90 -1.12 9.27
N THR A 84 -9.35 -2.31 9.47
CA THR A 84 -9.84 -3.29 10.46
C THR A 84 -9.33 -3.03 11.89
N THR A 85 -8.33 -2.16 12.07
CA THR A 85 -7.88 -1.74 13.40
C THR A 85 -8.98 -0.96 14.11
N SER A 86 -9.29 -1.24 15.37
CA SER A 86 -10.29 -0.45 16.13
C SER A 86 -9.84 0.99 16.33
N ASP A 87 -10.78 1.93 16.50
CA ASP A 87 -10.45 3.35 16.65
C ASP A 87 -9.68 3.61 17.95
N GLU A 88 -10.00 2.89 19.02
CA GLU A 88 -9.27 2.97 20.30
C GLU A 88 -7.81 2.56 20.13
N LYS A 89 -7.56 1.46 19.40
CA LYS A 89 -6.21 0.96 19.15
C LYS A 89 -5.44 1.90 18.21
N TRP A 90 -6.13 2.46 17.23
CA TRP A 90 -5.57 3.48 16.33
C TRP A 90 -5.13 4.72 17.12
N ASP A 91 -6.01 5.25 17.98
CA ASP A 91 -5.73 6.45 18.77
C ASP A 91 -4.63 6.20 19.79
N ALA A 92 -4.60 5.04 20.43
CA ALA A 92 -3.51 4.67 21.32
C ALA A 92 -2.15 4.64 20.60
N THR A 93 -2.13 4.26 19.31
CA THR A 93 -0.88 4.12 18.55
C THR A 93 -0.42 5.45 17.94
N TYR A 94 -1.34 6.21 17.34
CA TYR A 94 -0.97 7.37 16.52
C TYR A 94 -1.43 8.71 17.09
N ASN A 95 -2.39 8.73 18.01
CA ASN A 95 -3.07 9.92 18.49
C ASN A 95 -3.08 10.08 20.01
N ALA A 96 -2.27 9.32 20.75
CA ALA A 96 -2.28 9.23 22.22
C ALA A 96 -2.26 10.62 22.93
N ASN A 97 -1.61 11.62 22.31
CA ASN A 97 -1.49 12.97 22.88
C ASN A 97 -2.24 14.05 22.07
N SER A 98 -3.15 13.66 21.18
CA SER A 98 -3.86 14.61 20.31
C SER A 98 -5.09 15.24 20.98
N GLY A 99 -5.59 14.65 22.08
CA GLY A 99 -6.81 15.08 22.77
C GLY A 99 -8.09 14.88 21.94
N LYS A 100 -8.02 14.19 20.81
CA LYS A 100 -9.14 13.89 19.90
C LYS A 100 -9.30 12.40 19.75
N GLN A 101 -10.55 11.94 19.58
CA GLN A 101 -10.88 10.56 19.29
C GLN A 101 -11.19 10.37 17.80
N SER A 102 -10.73 9.25 17.24
CA SER A 102 -11.08 8.84 15.89
C SER A 102 -12.47 8.20 15.86
N HIS A 103 -13.23 8.50 14.81
CA HIS A 103 -14.50 7.86 14.53
C HIS A 103 -14.48 7.34 13.09
N SER A 104 -14.39 6.01 12.94
CA SER A 104 -14.45 5.36 11.64
C SER A 104 -15.90 5.34 11.14
N GLY A 105 -16.12 5.95 9.98
CA GLY A 105 -17.42 5.97 9.32
C GLY A 105 -17.49 5.01 8.13
N TRP A 106 -18.62 5.02 7.42
CA TRP A 106 -18.85 4.22 6.21
C TRP A 106 -17.77 4.35 5.10
N PRO A 107 -17.05 5.50 4.93
CA PRO A 107 -16.02 5.59 3.89
C PRO A 107 -14.88 4.58 4.07
N ILE A 108 -14.54 4.23 5.34
CA ILE A 108 -13.50 3.24 5.58
C ILE A 108 -13.95 1.84 5.15
N ALA A 109 -15.23 1.50 5.33
CA ALA A 109 -15.79 0.24 4.89
C ALA A 109 -15.73 0.10 3.35
N LEU A 110 -16.01 1.17 2.61
CA LEU A 110 -15.85 1.19 1.16
C LEU A 110 -14.39 1.00 0.73
N LEU A 111 -13.46 1.67 1.38
CA LEU A 111 -12.03 1.51 1.11
C LEU A 111 -11.58 0.07 1.35
N LEU A 112 -12.08 -0.59 2.41
CA LEU A 112 -11.78 -2.00 2.71
C LEU A 112 -12.29 -2.91 1.59
N VAL A 113 -13.56 -2.78 1.18
CA VAL A 113 -14.15 -3.59 0.12
C VAL A 113 -13.39 -3.38 -1.19
N PHE A 114 -13.09 -2.13 -1.53
CA PHE A 114 -12.38 -1.78 -2.75
C PHE A 114 -10.94 -2.33 -2.75
N SER A 115 -10.21 -2.16 -1.65
CA SER A 115 -8.85 -2.68 -1.51
C SER A 115 -8.81 -4.21 -1.51
N LEU A 116 -9.81 -4.87 -0.90
CA LEU A 116 -9.92 -6.31 -0.93
C LEU A 116 -10.17 -6.82 -2.35
N ALA A 117 -11.12 -6.22 -3.06
CA ALA A 117 -11.46 -6.62 -4.42
C ALA A 117 -10.29 -6.42 -5.40
N LEU A 118 -9.65 -5.24 -5.37
CA LEU A 118 -8.49 -4.94 -6.22
C LEU A 118 -7.27 -5.77 -5.81
N GLY A 119 -7.00 -5.90 -4.51
CA GLY A 119 -5.86 -6.64 -4.00
C GLY A 119 -5.96 -8.13 -4.32
N ALA A 120 -7.11 -8.75 -4.05
CA ALA A 120 -7.35 -10.17 -4.37
C ALA A 120 -7.35 -10.41 -5.89
N GLY A 121 -8.03 -9.56 -6.67
CA GLY A 121 -8.05 -9.65 -8.12
C GLY A 121 -6.65 -9.52 -8.74
N SER A 122 -5.88 -8.53 -8.29
CA SER A 122 -4.49 -8.35 -8.72
C SER A 122 -3.60 -9.52 -8.33
N LEU A 123 -3.75 -10.06 -7.13
CA LEU A 123 -2.97 -11.21 -6.67
C LEU A 123 -3.28 -12.46 -7.51
N ILE A 124 -4.56 -12.74 -7.75
CA ILE A 124 -4.99 -13.86 -8.62
C ILE A 124 -4.43 -13.69 -10.03
N PHE A 125 -4.53 -12.49 -10.60
CA PHE A 125 -3.98 -12.20 -11.93
C PHE A 125 -2.47 -12.45 -11.98
N VAL A 126 -1.71 -11.94 -11.00
CA VAL A 126 -0.25 -12.10 -10.94
C VAL A 126 0.12 -13.58 -10.81
N ILE A 127 -0.57 -14.32 -9.95
CA ILE A 127 -0.32 -15.76 -9.78
C ILE A 127 -0.63 -16.50 -11.10
N ALA A 128 -1.82 -16.31 -11.68
CA ALA A 128 -2.22 -16.98 -12.91
C ALA A 128 -1.24 -16.68 -14.06
N ARG A 129 -0.85 -15.41 -14.20
CA ARG A 129 0.08 -15.00 -15.25
C ARG A 129 1.51 -15.49 -15.01
N SER A 130 1.93 -15.61 -13.76
CA SER A 130 3.21 -16.18 -13.41
C SER A 130 3.27 -17.68 -13.78
N PHE A 131 2.19 -18.42 -13.52
CA PHE A 131 2.08 -19.82 -13.93
C PHE A 131 2.09 -19.98 -15.46
N ASP A 132 1.35 -19.14 -16.18
CA ASP A 132 1.36 -19.15 -17.63
C ASP A 132 2.77 -18.91 -18.20
N LEU A 133 3.45 -17.88 -17.70
CA LEU A 133 4.84 -17.60 -18.11
C LEU A 133 5.79 -18.74 -17.80
N PHE A 134 5.66 -19.38 -16.65
CA PHE A 134 6.58 -20.41 -16.19
C PHE A 134 6.38 -21.75 -16.93
N PHE A 135 5.13 -22.13 -17.19
CA PHE A 135 4.83 -23.45 -17.76
C PHE A 135 4.57 -23.44 -19.26
N THR A 136 4.13 -22.34 -19.84
CA THR A 136 3.74 -22.26 -21.27
C THR A 136 4.54 -21.23 -22.06
N GLY A 137 5.46 -20.51 -21.40
CA GLY A 137 6.19 -19.40 -22.03
C GLY A 137 5.31 -18.20 -22.36
N GLY A 138 4.13 -18.08 -21.75
CA GLY A 138 3.22 -16.95 -21.96
C GLY A 138 2.25 -17.13 -23.14
N SER A 139 1.93 -18.36 -23.51
CA SER A 139 1.08 -18.67 -24.69
C SER A 139 -0.39 -18.25 -24.53
N TYR A 140 -0.86 -17.99 -23.34
CA TYR A 140 -2.26 -17.69 -23.03
C TYR A 140 -2.54 -16.19 -22.71
N GLY A 141 -1.68 -15.25 -23.08
CA GLY A 141 -1.96 -13.84 -22.82
C GLY A 141 -0.99 -12.82 -23.39
#